data_9decb35b5657b84cf99fe958668f374b
#
_entry.id   9decb35b5657b84cf99fe958668f374b
#
_cell.length_a   1.000
_cell.length_b   1.000
_cell.length_c   1.000
_cell.angle_alpha   90.00
_cell.angle_beta   90.00
_cell.angle_gamma   90.00
#
_symmetry.space_group_name_H-M   'P 1'
#
loop_
_entity.id
_entity.type
_entity.pdbx_description
1 polymer ?
#
loop_
_entity_poly.entity_id
_entity_poly.type
_entity_poly.pdbx_seq_one_letter_code
_entity_poly.pdbx_strand_id
1 'polypeptide(L)'
;MFKQLVKFSMIPMLLGAATLAQAAQLSTDARTAVPHDVQQLVVIDYRAMQNSPEAMELRGRVMPPELKQFDEALTKSGLNENHDVEQLAFALFRPSGTTDALVTVGIAQGQFPVQDIVANFRKNKVKATVLRTNRMYPLAKTGMVLCFVDASTMIFGGKDAVEKALDARDGVEPSLLTNNNMMDAMKTVDTAALWSILDDKGTRVMMRQVLGEAGSVTDFDTVQKRLQASWYGMDFQHGVKFDLTISTGDSFAAATISSLLTAAVMVRKMSGSEAEKQALADTAIASDSGRMSIHFAATDSDFSSLLHSPLFQSMVH
;
A
#
# COMPACT_ATOMS: atom_id res chain seq x y z
N MET A 1 60.26 -14.97 44.66
CA MET A 1 60.88 -14.00 43.73
C MET A 1 60.54 -14.44 42.33
N PHE A 2 59.83 -13.69 41.67
CA PHE A 2 59.40 -13.50 40.24
C PHE A 2 57.92 -13.33 40.07
N LYS A 3 57.53 -12.06 39.96
CA LYS A 3 56.26 -11.57 39.48
C LYS A 3 56.23 -11.69 37.94
N GLN A 4 55.21 -12.32 37.37
CA GLN A 4 54.85 -12.07 35.98
C GLN A 4 53.43 -11.59 35.93
N LEU A 5 53.30 -10.35 35.46
CA LEU A 5 52.05 -9.72 35.10
C LEU A 5 51.47 -10.37 33.83
N VAL A 6 50.30 -10.92 33.96
CA VAL A 6 49.47 -11.25 32.78
C VAL A 6 48.66 -10.00 32.41
N LYS A 7 49.02 -9.40 31.28
CA LYS A 7 48.26 -8.33 30.67
C LYS A 7 46.98 -8.93 30.02
N PHE A 8 45.83 -8.70 30.64
CA PHE A 8 44.55 -8.93 30.01
C PHE A 8 44.33 -7.84 28.97
N SER A 9 44.42 -8.22 27.69
CA SER A 9 44.01 -7.38 26.56
C SER A 9 42.49 -7.45 26.49
N MET A 10 41.79 -6.38 26.90
CA MET A 10 40.38 -6.16 26.62
C MET A 10 40.23 -5.79 25.15
N ILE A 11 39.76 -6.72 24.35
CA ILE A 11 39.20 -6.45 23.01
C ILE A 11 37.81 -5.90 23.24
N PRO A 12 37.49 -4.65 22.86
CA PRO A 12 36.10 -4.18 22.84
C PRO A 12 35.40 -4.91 21.71
N MET A 13 34.54 -5.83 22.08
CA MET A 13 33.56 -6.45 21.18
C MET A 13 32.56 -5.37 20.77
N LEU A 14 32.80 -4.73 19.63
CA LEU A 14 31.82 -3.92 18.94
C LEU A 14 30.67 -4.86 18.49
N LEU A 15 29.69 -5.01 19.35
CA LEU A 15 28.36 -5.46 18.94
C LEU A 15 27.81 -4.37 18.01
N GLY A 16 28.03 -4.54 16.71
CA GLY A 16 27.26 -3.85 15.69
C GLY A 16 25.79 -4.29 15.88
N ALA A 17 25.01 -3.46 16.53
CA ALA A 17 23.56 -3.55 16.47
C ALA A 17 23.19 -3.35 15.01
N ALA A 18 23.03 -4.44 14.25
CA ALA A 18 22.26 -4.42 13.03
C ALA A 18 20.84 -4.01 13.47
N THR A 19 20.53 -2.73 13.35
CA THR A 19 19.16 -2.26 13.37
C THR A 19 18.49 -2.92 12.17
N LEU A 20 17.80 -4.03 12.43
CA LEU A 20 16.79 -4.52 11.50
C LEU A 20 15.87 -3.31 11.27
N ALA A 21 15.94 -2.74 10.08
CA ALA A 21 14.97 -1.73 9.66
C ALA A 21 13.62 -2.46 9.67
N GLN A 22 12.91 -2.35 10.78
CA GLN A 22 11.51 -2.77 10.81
C GLN A 22 10.77 -1.80 9.92
N ALA A 23 10.03 -2.33 8.94
CA ALA A 23 9.10 -1.53 8.16
C ALA A 23 8.23 -0.70 9.12
N ALA A 24 8.11 0.59 8.86
CA ALA A 24 7.38 1.47 9.75
C ALA A 24 5.90 1.07 9.76
N GLN A 25 5.41 0.59 10.89
CA GLN A 25 3.99 0.27 11.03
C GLN A 25 3.16 1.54 11.02
N LEU A 26 2.00 1.49 10.36
CA LEU A 26 1.06 2.60 10.35
C LEU A 26 0.68 2.98 11.79
N SER A 27 0.93 4.23 12.19
CA SER A 27 0.71 4.70 13.55
C SER A 27 -0.76 4.60 13.96
N THR A 28 -1.02 4.62 15.27
CA THR A 28 -2.40 4.64 15.77
C THR A 28 -3.15 5.86 15.25
N ASP A 29 -2.53 7.02 15.20
CA ASP A 29 -3.15 8.27 14.72
C ASP A 29 -3.52 8.17 13.24
N ALA A 30 -2.65 7.58 12.41
CA ALA A 30 -2.97 7.32 11.02
C ALA A 30 -4.12 6.31 10.87
N ARG A 31 -4.14 5.23 11.69
CA ARG A 31 -5.23 4.25 11.68
C ARG A 31 -6.56 4.82 12.11
N THR A 32 -6.59 5.79 13.04
CA THR A 32 -7.81 6.48 13.43
C THR A 32 -8.38 7.34 12.31
N ALA A 33 -7.54 7.86 11.41
CA ALA A 33 -7.96 8.67 10.27
C ALA A 33 -8.47 7.82 9.07
N VAL A 34 -8.33 6.51 9.11
CA VAL A 34 -8.91 5.62 8.09
C VAL A 34 -10.36 5.33 8.47
N PRO A 35 -11.36 5.60 7.59
CA PRO A 35 -12.76 5.27 7.85
C PRO A 35 -12.99 3.76 8.04
N HIS A 36 -13.96 3.40 8.88
CA HIS A 36 -14.32 1.99 9.14
C HIS A 36 -14.73 1.22 7.90
N ASP A 37 -15.44 1.87 6.97
CA ASP A 37 -15.98 1.29 5.76
C ASP A 37 -14.97 1.24 4.58
N VAL A 38 -13.68 1.31 4.90
CA VAL A 38 -12.60 1.15 3.91
C VAL A 38 -12.72 -0.22 3.23
N GLN A 39 -12.68 -0.21 1.88
CA GLN A 39 -12.71 -1.41 1.05
C GLN A 39 -11.32 -1.89 0.67
N GLN A 40 -10.37 -0.96 0.59
CA GLN A 40 -8.96 -1.26 0.40
C GLN A 40 -8.12 -0.24 1.16
N LEU A 41 -7.13 -0.73 1.87
CA LEU A 41 -6.06 0.07 2.43
C LEU A 41 -4.74 -0.38 1.80
N VAL A 42 -4.01 0.53 1.18
CA VAL A 42 -2.66 0.31 0.65
C VAL A 42 -1.70 1.13 1.49
N VAL A 43 -0.63 0.53 1.96
CA VAL A 43 0.41 1.21 2.74
C VAL A 43 1.77 0.96 2.13
N ILE A 44 2.57 2.01 2.10
CA ILE A 44 3.89 2.05 1.47
C ILE A 44 4.88 2.58 2.51
N ASP A 45 5.86 1.78 2.87
CA ASP A 45 7.07 2.28 3.53
C ASP A 45 7.93 3.00 2.49
N TYR A 46 7.77 4.32 2.44
CA TYR A 46 8.40 5.14 1.42
C TYR A 46 9.94 5.15 1.56
N ARG A 47 10.45 5.07 2.79
CA ARG A 47 11.90 4.96 3.04
C ARG A 47 12.49 3.65 2.54
N ALA A 48 11.80 2.54 2.75
CA ALA A 48 12.24 1.25 2.23
C ALA A 48 12.23 1.25 0.69
N MET A 49 11.18 1.80 0.08
CA MET A 49 11.07 1.87 -1.39
C MET A 49 12.12 2.76 -2.05
N GLN A 50 12.51 3.89 -1.45
CA GLN A 50 13.54 4.79 -1.99
C GLN A 50 14.88 4.08 -2.22
N ASN A 51 15.17 3.04 -1.48
CA ASN A 51 16.41 2.27 -1.57
C ASN A 51 16.39 1.22 -2.70
N SER A 52 15.26 1.03 -3.40
CA SER A 52 15.13 0.10 -4.52
C SER A 52 14.75 0.86 -5.80
N PRO A 53 15.61 0.85 -6.82
CA PRO A 53 15.29 1.41 -8.14
C PRO A 53 14.02 0.81 -8.73
N GLU A 54 13.80 -0.50 -8.57
CA GLU A 54 12.65 -1.25 -9.09
C GLU A 54 11.35 -0.84 -8.39
N ALA A 55 11.39 -0.60 -7.08
CA ALA A 55 10.25 -0.08 -6.33
C ALA A 55 9.89 1.35 -6.79
N MET A 56 10.89 2.19 -7.03
CA MET A 56 10.67 3.55 -7.55
C MET A 56 10.19 3.55 -9.00
N GLU A 57 10.65 2.60 -9.81
CA GLU A 57 10.12 2.40 -11.17
C GLU A 57 8.66 1.97 -11.14
N LEU A 58 8.31 0.98 -10.31
CA LEU A 58 6.91 0.54 -10.09
C LEU A 58 6.03 1.73 -9.71
N ARG A 59 6.45 2.52 -8.69
CA ARG A 59 5.74 3.73 -8.26
C ARG A 59 5.50 4.68 -9.44
N GLY A 60 6.52 4.98 -10.22
CA GLY A 60 6.43 5.88 -11.37
C GLY A 60 5.40 5.44 -12.42
N ARG A 61 5.23 4.12 -12.58
CA ARG A 61 4.29 3.52 -13.54
C ARG A 61 2.85 3.46 -13.04
N VAL A 62 2.66 3.16 -11.74
CA VAL A 62 1.31 2.98 -11.15
C VAL A 62 0.73 4.25 -10.57
N MET A 63 1.52 5.30 -10.37
CA MET A 63 1.08 6.55 -9.77
C MET A 63 0.11 7.30 -10.70
N PRO A 64 -1.15 7.56 -10.27
CA PRO A 64 -2.12 8.32 -11.05
C PRO A 64 -1.64 9.75 -11.35
N PRO A 65 -2.04 10.34 -12.49
CA PRO A 65 -1.65 11.71 -12.85
C PRO A 65 -2.01 12.76 -11.80
N GLU A 66 -3.14 12.58 -11.10
CA GLU A 66 -3.62 13.48 -10.06
C GLU A 66 -2.67 13.49 -8.85
N LEU A 67 -2.14 12.31 -8.47
CA LEU A 67 -1.16 12.20 -7.40
C LEU A 67 0.20 12.78 -7.81
N LYS A 68 0.61 12.66 -9.08
CA LYS A 68 1.82 13.33 -9.59
C LYS A 68 1.69 14.85 -9.49
N GLN A 69 0.55 15.42 -9.89
CA GLN A 69 0.29 16.86 -9.77
C GLN A 69 0.25 17.31 -8.30
N PHE A 70 -0.30 16.48 -7.43
CA PHE A 70 -0.34 16.75 -5.99
C PHE A 70 1.08 16.80 -5.40
N ASP A 71 1.92 15.81 -5.71
CA ASP A 71 3.32 15.75 -5.30
C ASP A 71 4.12 16.97 -5.76
N GLU A 72 3.98 17.35 -7.04
CA GLU A 72 4.57 18.59 -7.56
C GLU A 72 4.11 19.86 -6.81
N ALA A 73 2.83 19.91 -6.44
CA ALA A 73 2.30 21.07 -5.71
C ALA A 73 2.84 21.12 -4.28
N LEU A 74 3.01 19.98 -3.63
CA LEU A 74 3.64 19.88 -2.31
C LEU A 74 5.11 20.30 -2.35
N THR A 75 5.86 19.82 -3.32
CA THR A 75 7.27 20.17 -3.53
C THR A 75 7.43 21.67 -3.72
N LYS A 76 6.59 22.30 -4.55
CA LYS A 76 6.55 23.77 -4.73
C LYS A 76 6.18 24.53 -3.44
N SER A 77 5.50 23.88 -2.51
CA SER A 77 5.12 24.46 -1.21
C SER A 77 6.19 24.29 -0.15
N GLY A 78 7.29 23.60 -0.42
CA GLY A 78 8.44 23.42 0.46
C GLY A 78 8.50 22.06 1.16
N LEU A 79 7.67 21.08 0.77
CA LEU A 79 7.79 19.71 1.24
C LEU A 79 8.80 18.97 0.37
N ASN A 80 9.73 18.27 1.00
CA ASN A 80 10.67 17.38 0.34
C ASN A 80 10.26 15.92 0.61
N GLU A 81 9.56 15.30 -0.32
CA GLU A 81 9.05 13.94 -0.18
C GLU A 81 10.14 12.95 0.26
N ASN A 82 11.33 13.04 -0.33
CA ASN A 82 12.44 12.13 -0.03
C ASN A 82 13.02 12.27 1.39
N HIS A 83 12.75 13.38 2.06
CA HIS A 83 13.26 13.66 3.40
C HIS A 83 12.14 13.65 4.43
N ASP A 84 11.00 14.23 4.08
CA ASP A 84 9.94 14.56 5.04
C ASP A 84 8.90 13.44 5.18
N VAL A 85 8.81 12.52 4.16
CA VAL A 85 7.86 11.40 4.15
C VAL A 85 8.56 10.10 4.52
N GLU A 86 7.97 9.38 5.46
CA GLU A 86 8.41 8.04 5.88
C GLU A 86 7.47 6.96 5.35
N GLN A 87 6.18 7.22 5.44
CA GLN A 87 5.15 6.26 5.07
C GLN A 87 3.95 6.96 4.41
N LEU A 88 3.36 6.27 3.45
CA LEU A 88 2.13 6.67 2.77
C LEU A 88 1.06 5.59 2.95
N ALA A 89 -0.16 6.00 3.25
CA ALA A 89 -1.32 5.13 3.25
C ALA A 89 -2.41 5.71 2.35
N PHE A 90 -3.08 4.84 1.60
CA PHE A 90 -4.21 5.19 0.74
C PHE A 90 -5.40 4.33 1.14
N ALA A 91 -6.44 4.96 1.66
CA ALA A 91 -7.70 4.29 1.99
C ALA A 91 -8.74 4.58 0.91
N LEU A 92 -9.23 3.51 0.30
CA LEU A 92 -10.27 3.55 -0.72
C LEU A 92 -11.58 3.08 -0.10
N PHE A 93 -12.64 3.87 -0.24
CA PHE A 93 -13.96 3.58 0.29
C PHE A 93 -15.06 4.12 -0.61
N ARG A 94 -16.29 3.66 -0.43
CA ARG A 94 -17.45 4.23 -1.13
C ARG A 94 -18.17 5.21 -0.21
N PRO A 95 -18.41 6.45 -0.66
CA PRO A 95 -19.24 7.37 0.11
C PRO A 95 -20.63 6.79 0.33
N SER A 96 -21.21 7.05 1.49
CA SER A 96 -22.61 6.70 1.79
C SER A 96 -23.51 7.48 0.83
N GLY A 97 -24.18 6.80 -0.10
CA GLY A 97 -25.09 7.44 -1.07
C GLY A 97 -24.96 6.89 -2.49
N THR A 98 -25.26 7.68 -3.47
CA THR A 98 -25.69 7.33 -4.81
C THR A 98 -24.58 7.03 -5.85
N THR A 99 -23.31 7.07 -5.52
CA THR A 99 -22.25 6.84 -6.53
C THR A 99 -21.54 5.52 -6.33
N ASP A 100 -21.41 4.73 -7.41
CA ASP A 100 -20.56 3.52 -7.42
C ASP A 100 -19.05 3.83 -7.43
N ALA A 101 -18.68 5.10 -7.48
CA ALA A 101 -17.29 5.53 -7.55
C ALA A 101 -16.57 5.37 -6.20
N LEU A 102 -15.40 4.75 -6.23
CA LEU A 102 -14.48 4.72 -5.10
C LEU A 102 -13.86 6.11 -4.91
N VAL A 103 -13.75 6.50 -3.65
CA VAL A 103 -13.06 7.72 -3.22
C VAL A 103 -11.80 7.33 -2.47
N THR A 104 -10.73 8.07 -2.68
CA THR A 104 -9.43 7.80 -2.05
C THR A 104 -9.07 8.95 -1.12
N VAL A 105 -8.65 8.63 0.10
CA VAL A 105 -7.95 9.54 0.99
C VAL A 105 -6.53 9.03 1.21
N GLY A 106 -5.56 9.93 1.14
CA GLY A 106 -4.16 9.67 1.46
C GLY A 106 -3.82 10.15 2.88
N ILE A 107 -2.98 9.40 3.56
CA ILE A 107 -2.41 9.74 4.86
C ILE A 107 -0.91 9.59 4.72
N ALA A 108 -0.16 10.67 4.95
CA ALA A 108 1.30 10.63 4.98
C ALA A 108 1.79 10.77 6.43
N GLN A 109 2.80 9.97 6.76
CA GLN A 109 3.52 10.05 8.02
C GLN A 109 4.98 10.38 7.76
N GLY A 110 5.57 11.18 8.66
CA GLY A 110 6.95 11.62 8.50
C GLY A 110 7.28 12.79 9.44
N GLN A 111 8.12 13.71 8.97
CA GLN A 111 8.51 14.89 9.72
C GLN A 111 8.28 16.14 8.84
N PHE A 112 7.13 16.76 9.00
CA PHE A 112 6.71 17.85 8.12
C PHE A 112 7.12 19.23 8.66
N PRO A 113 7.75 20.10 7.84
CA PRO A 113 8.03 21.50 8.20
C PRO A 113 6.74 22.34 8.09
N VAL A 114 5.73 22.02 8.92
CA VAL A 114 4.37 22.58 8.85
C VAL A 114 4.37 24.10 8.89
N GLN A 115 5.22 24.69 9.73
CA GLN A 115 5.27 26.17 9.87
C GLN A 115 5.71 26.83 8.56
N ASP A 116 6.72 26.28 7.90
CA ASP A 116 7.26 26.81 6.65
C ASP A 116 6.28 26.63 5.48
N ILE A 117 5.66 25.45 5.39
CA ILE A 117 4.64 25.17 4.38
C ILE A 117 3.44 26.11 4.55
N VAL A 118 2.94 26.29 5.77
CA VAL A 118 1.81 27.19 6.05
C VAL A 118 2.20 28.66 5.81
N ALA A 119 3.45 29.05 6.09
CA ALA A 119 3.94 30.39 5.74
C ALA A 119 3.96 30.59 4.22
N ASN A 120 4.39 29.60 3.44
CA ASN A 120 4.34 29.61 1.98
C ASN A 120 2.90 29.71 1.45
N PHE A 121 1.95 28.97 2.03
CA PHE A 121 0.55 29.11 1.67
C PHE A 121 0.01 30.52 1.90
N ARG A 122 0.34 31.14 3.04
CA ARG A 122 -0.05 32.54 3.33
C ARG A 122 0.55 33.51 2.33
N LYS A 123 1.84 33.36 2.00
CA LYS A 123 2.54 34.18 1.00
C LYS A 123 1.86 34.06 -0.38
N ASN A 124 1.41 32.87 -0.75
CA ASN A 124 0.71 32.60 -1.99
C ASN A 124 -0.81 32.85 -1.92
N LYS A 125 -1.30 33.47 -0.82
CA LYS A 125 -2.72 33.79 -0.61
C LYS A 125 -3.65 32.58 -0.65
N VAL A 126 -3.17 31.38 -0.33
CA VAL A 126 -3.99 30.17 -0.20
C VAL A 126 -4.85 30.31 1.06
N LYS A 127 -6.18 30.27 0.89
CA LYS A 127 -7.12 30.37 2.00
C LYS A 127 -7.51 28.96 2.45
N ALA A 128 -7.26 28.66 3.74
CA ALA A 128 -7.72 27.42 4.34
C ALA A 128 -9.24 27.44 4.56
N THR A 129 -9.88 26.28 4.36
CA THR A 129 -11.21 25.98 4.89
C THR A 129 -11.05 25.35 6.27
N VAL A 130 -11.94 25.63 7.20
CA VAL A 130 -11.86 25.09 8.56
C VAL A 130 -13.00 24.10 8.79
N LEU A 131 -12.66 22.89 9.21
CA LEU A 131 -13.58 21.87 9.70
C LEU A 131 -13.26 21.60 11.17
N ARG A 132 -14.14 22.02 12.09
CA ARG A 132 -13.89 22.01 13.54
C ARG A 132 -12.60 22.76 13.89
N THR A 133 -11.56 22.06 14.34
CA THR A 133 -10.23 22.66 14.62
C THR A 133 -9.23 22.46 13.47
N ASN A 134 -9.61 21.72 12.43
CA ASN A 134 -8.73 21.31 11.34
C ASN A 134 -8.72 22.35 10.22
N ARG A 135 -7.53 22.70 9.74
CA ARG A 135 -7.35 23.60 8.60
C ARG A 135 -7.02 22.79 7.35
N MET A 136 -7.90 22.86 6.37
CA MET A 136 -7.72 22.20 5.06
C MET A 136 -7.25 23.24 4.04
N TYR A 137 -6.11 23.04 3.43
CA TYR A 137 -5.50 23.91 2.44
C TYR A 137 -5.74 23.37 1.04
N PRO A 138 -6.48 24.09 0.16
CA PRO A 138 -6.64 23.66 -1.22
C PRO A 138 -5.31 23.80 -1.97
N LEU A 139 -4.95 22.76 -2.71
CA LEU A 139 -3.83 22.78 -3.64
C LEU A 139 -4.35 23.14 -5.02
N ALA A 140 -4.04 24.37 -5.45
CA ALA A 140 -4.57 24.96 -6.67
C ALA A 140 -4.42 24.02 -7.88
N LYS A 141 -5.51 23.86 -8.67
CA LYS A 141 -5.64 23.07 -9.91
C LYS A 141 -5.67 21.54 -9.76
N THR A 142 -5.43 20.98 -8.57
CA THR A 142 -5.51 19.53 -8.39
C THR A 142 -6.89 19.05 -7.95
N GLY A 143 -7.76 19.95 -7.47
CA GLY A 143 -9.02 19.56 -6.82
C GLY A 143 -8.85 18.92 -5.43
N MET A 144 -7.61 18.76 -4.98
CA MET A 144 -7.27 18.16 -3.69
C MET A 144 -7.09 19.21 -2.61
N VAL A 145 -7.28 18.80 -1.37
CA VAL A 145 -6.95 19.55 -0.17
C VAL A 145 -5.99 18.73 0.69
N LEU A 146 -5.23 19.42 1.53
CA LEU A 146 -4.42 18.80 2.56
C LEU A 146 -4.75 19.38 3.94
N CYS A 147 -4.58 18.55 4.96
CA CYS A 147 -4.71 18.92 6.36
C CYS A 147 -3.52 18.35 7.13
N PHE A 148 -2.75 19.21 7.81
CA PHE A 148 -1.79 18.74 8.81
C PHE A 148 -2.55 18.50 10.11
N VAL A 149 -2.56 17.25 10.54
CA VAL A 149 -3.09 16.84 11.85
C VAL A 149 -2.14 17.32 12.95
N ASP A 150 -0.85 17.09 12.72
CA ASP A 150 0.27 17.53 13.55
C ASP A 150 1.55 17.63 12.69
N ALA A 151 2.73 17.67 13.32
CA ALA A 151 4.01 17.74 12.61
C ALA A 151 4.45 16.41 11.97
N SER A 152 3.77 15.31 12.29
CA SER A 152 4.11 13.96 11.84
C SER A 152 3.05 13.31 10.96
N THR A 153 1.85 13.88 10.88
CA THR A 153 0.71 13.28 10.16
C THR A 153 0.01 14.32 9.29
N MET A 154 -0.12 13.99 8.01
CA MET A 154 -0.83 14.79 7.01
C MET A 154 -1.89 13.94 6.33
N ILE A 155 -3.11 14.48 6.18
CA ILE A 155 -4.21 13.87 5.44
C ILE A 155 -4.43 14.67 4.16
N PHE A 156 -4.62 13.98 3.02
CA PHE A 156 -4.80 14.64 1.73
C PHE A 156 -5.75 13.87 0.80
N GLY A 157 -6.32 14.56 -0.16
CA GLY A 157 -7.26 13.98 -1.13
C GLY A 157 -8.34 14.97 -1.56
N GLY A 158 -9.40 14.45 -2.18
CA GLY A 158 -10.60 15.24 -2.42
C GLY A 158 -11.19 15.75 -1.09
N LYS A 159 -11.82 16.91 -1.12
CA LYS A 159 -12.32 17.58 0.10
C LYS A 159 -13.20 16.64 0.94
N ASP A 160 -14.19 16.00 0.33
CA ASP A 160 -15.14 15.12 1.04
C ASP A 160 -14.45 13.89 1.64
N ALA A 161 -13.41 13.36 0.95
CA ALA A 161 -12.60 12.26 1.45
C ALA A 161 -11.79 12.66 2.69
N VAL A 162 -11.19 13.85 2.67
CA VAL A 162 -10.44 14.39 3.80
C VAL A 162 -11.38 14.69 4.98
N GLU A 163 -12.57 15.25 4.72
CA GLU A 163 -13.58 15.48 5.76
C GLU A 163 -14.00 14.18 6.44
N LYS A 164 -14.26 13.10 5.66
CA LYS A 164 -14.60 11.78 6.20
C LYS A 164 -13.46 11.19 7.03
N ALA A 165 -12.21 11.33 6.60
CA ALA A 165 -11.06 10.88 7.38
C ALA A 165 -10.91 11.65 8.70
N LEU A 166 -11.18 12.96 8.69
CA LEU A 166 -11.20 13.79 9.90
C LEU A 166 -12.38 13.40 10.82
N ASP A 167 -13.54 13.04 10.28
CA ASP A 167 -14.68 12.55 11.05
C ASP A 167 -14.36 11.23 11.77
N ALA A 168 -13.70 10.30 11.09
CA ALA A 168 -13.23 9.06 11.70
C ALA A 168 -12.20 9.34 12.80
N ARG A 169 -11.19 10.19 12.54
CA ARG A 169 -10.17 10.55 13.52
C ARG A 169 -10.74 11.25 14.76
N ASP A 170 -11.67 12.15 14.54
CA ASP A 170 -12.28 12.96 15.64
C ASP A 170 -13.36 12.16 16.39
N GLY A 171 -13.62 10.91 16.02
CA GLY A 171 -14.61 10.03 16.65
C GLY A 171 -16.06 10.39 16.33
N VAL A 172 -16.30 11.19 15.29
CA VAL A 172 -17.65 11.50 14.77
C VAL A 172 -18.20 10.28 14.03
N GLU A 173 -17.34 9.57 13.29
CA GLU A 173 -17.64 8.29 12.64
C GLU A 173 -16.67 7.19 13.13
N PRO A 174 -17.06 5.91 12.99
CA PRO A 174 -16.14 4.81 13.32
C PRO A 174 -14.91 4.79 12.42
N SER A 175 -13.75 4.46 13.00
CA SER A 175 -12.48 4.31 12.27
C SER A 175 -12.13 2.84 12.01
N LEU A 176 -11.06 2.62 11.24
CA LEU A 176 -10.47 1.30 10.98
C LEU A 176 -10.21 0.50 12.27
N LEU A 177 -9.90 1.17 13.39
CA LEU A 177 -9.65 0.50 14.68
C LEU A 177 -10.82 -0.34 15.18
N THR A 178 -12.05 -0.05 14.72
CA THR A 178 -13.26 -0.81 15.05
C THR A 178 -13.57 -1.91 14.01
N ASN A 179 -12.81 -2.00 12.92
CA ASN A 179 -12.95 -3.03 11.88
C ASN A 179 -12.02 -4.21 12.18
N ASN A 180 -12.48 -5.15 13.02
CA ASN A 180 -11.66 -6.27 13.48
C ASN A 180 -11.10 -7.11 12.33
N ASN A 181 -11.88 -7.37 11.27
CA ASN A 181 -11.44 -8.19 10.14
C ASN A 181 -10.27 -7.55 9.40
N MET A 182 -10.36 -6.24 9.14
CA MET A 182 -9.27 -5.50 8.48
C MET A 182 -8.05 -5.37 9.40
N MET A 183 -8.26 -5.15 10.70
CA MET A 183 -7.18 -5.10 11.69
C MET A 183 -6.45 -6.43 11.83
N ASP A 184 -7.15 -7.56 11.77
CA ASP A 184 -6.51 -8.88 11.83
C ASP A 184 -5.76 -9.21 10.53
N ALA A 185 -6.31 -8.87 9.36
CA ALA A 185 -5.61 -8.99 8.09
C ALA A 185 -4.33 -8.13 8.07
N MET A 186 -4.38 -6.90 8.58
CA MET A 186 -3.23 -5.99 8.63
C MET A 186 -2.04 -6.59 9.38
N LYS A 187 -2.26 -7.25 10.51
CA LYS A 187 -1.19 -7.88 11.33
C LYS A 187 -0.35 -8.91 10.57
N THR A 188 -0.87 -9.43 9.46
CA THR A 188 -0.18 -10.46 8.66
C THR A 188 0.74 -9.88 7.61
N VAL A 189 0.60 -8.58 7.27
CA VAL A 189 1.31 -7.94 6.17
C VAL A 189 2.01 -6.63 6.54
N ASP A 190 1.75 -6.06 7.72
CA ASP A 190 2.20 -4.73 8.13
C ASP A 190 3.73 -4.57 8.32
N THR A 191 4.48 -5.63 8.05
CA THR A 191 5.96 -5.64 8.04
C THR A 191 6.54 -5.54 6.63
N ALA A 192 5.75 -5.64 5.57
CA ALA A 192 6.22 -5.54 4.20
C ALA A 192 6.45 -4.07 3.80
N ALA A 193 7.37 -3.84 2.85
CA ALA A 193 7.68 -2.49 2.35
C ALA A 193 6.50 -1.85 1.61
N LEU A 194 5.69 -2.65 0.94
CA LEU A 194 4.39 -2.28 0.40
C LEU A 194 3.39 -3.37 0.77
N TRP A 195 2.24 -2.98 1.31
CA TRP A 195 1.20 -3.95 1.62
C TRP A 195 -0.20 -3.39 1.40
N SER A 196 -1.14 -4.29 1.23
CA SER A 196 -2.55 -3.93 1.10
C SER A 196 -3.45 -4.96 1.76
N ILE A 197 -4.57 -4.48 2.29
CA ILE A 197 -5.67 -5.30 2.78
C ILE A 197 -6.96 -4.86 2.08
N LEU A 198 -7.81 -5.81 1.73
CA LEU A 198 -9.07 -5.59 1.05
C LEU A 198 -10.19 -6.32 1.79
N ASP A 199 -11.33 -5.67 1.92
CA ASP A 199 -12.56 -6.31 2.39
C ASP A 199 -13.13 -7.28 1.33
N ASP A 200 -14.31 -7.84 1.60
CA ASP A 200 -14.99 -8.75 0.68
C ASP A 200 -15.32 -8.08 -0.68
N LYS A 201 -15.68 -6.80 -0.68
CA LYS A 201 -16.03 -6.04 -1.89
C LYS A 201 -14.79 -5.70 -2.70
N GLY A 202 -13.76 -5.18 -2.05
CA GLY A 202 -12.47 -4.89 -2.67
C GLY A 202 -11.84 -6.15 -3.26
N THR A 203 -11.89 -7.27 -2.53
CA THR A 203 -11.41 -8.58 -3.00
C THR A 203 -12.13 -9.04 -4.27
N ARG A 204 -13.46 -8.90 -4.34
CA ARG A 204 -14.23 -9.26 -5.55
C ARG A 204 -13.83 -8.40 -6.75
N VAL A 205 -13.64 -7.11 -6.57
CA VAL A 205 -13.21 -6.20 -7.65
C VAL A 205 -11.81 -6.59 -8.13
N MET A 206 -10.86 -6.77 -7.21
CA MET A 206 -9.51 -7.21 -7.54
C MET A 206 -9.52 -8.54 -8.32
N MET A 207 -10.26 -9.53 -7.86
CA MET A 207 -10.32 -10.83 -8.51
C MET A 207 -10.92 -10.78 -9.91
N ARG A 208 -11.94 -9.95 -10.16
CA ARG A 208 -12.45 -9.72 -11.52
C ARG A 208 -11.39 -9.13 -12.44
N GLN A 209 -10.61 -8.19 -11.97
CA GLN A 209 -9.53 -7.59 -12.75
C GLN A 209 -8.43 -8.60 -13.07
N VAL A 210 -7.99 -9.37 -12.07
CA VAL A 210 -6.94 -10.37 -12.22
C VAL A 210 -7.35 -11.51 -13.14
N LEU A 211 -8.58 -12.01 -13.02
CA LEU A 211 -9.08 -13.10 -13.85
C LEU A 211 -9.48 -12.64 -15.26
N GLY A 212 -9.89 -11.38 -15.43
CA GLY A 212 -10.31 -10.85 -16.72
C GLY A 212 -11.30 -11.78 -17.45
N GLU A 213 -11.02 -12.09 -18.73
CA GLU A 213 -11.84 -13.01 -19.53
C GLU A 213 -11.87 -14.45 -18.99
N ALA A 214 -10.82 -14.90 -18.29
CA ALA A 214 -10.79 -16.23 -17.68
C ALA A 214 -11.89 -16.41 -16.62
N GLY A 215 -12.33 -15.33 -15.98
CA GLY A 215 -13.46 -15.34 -15.04
C GLY A 215 -14.81 -15.62 -15.71
N SER A 216 -14.95 -15.42 -17.01
CA SER A 216 -16.19 -15.69 -17.76
C SER A 216 -16.35 -17.16 -18.16
N VAL A 217 -15.28 -17.93 -18.15
CA VAL A 217 -15.26 -19.36 -18.56
C VAL A 217 -15.75 -20.28 -17.46
N THR A 218 -15.80 -19.80 -16.24
CA THR A 218 -16.20 -20.57 -15.06
C THR A 218 -17.31 -19.86 -14.30
N ASP A 219 -18.06 -20.58 -13.47
CA ASP A 219 -19.07 -20.01 -12.55
C ASP A 219 -18.40 -19.17 -11.43
N PHE A 220 -17.60 -18.17 -11.87
CA PHE A 220 -16.94 -17.23 -10.96
C PHE A 220 -17.97 -16.46 -10.14
N ASP A 221 -19.17 -16.24 -10.68
CA ASP A 221 -20.25 -15.57 -9.96
C ASP A 221 -20.69 -16.32 -8.71
N THR A 222 -20.60 -17.64 -8.70
CA THR A 222 -20.83 -18.45 -7.49
C THR A 222 -19.69 -18.36 -6.52
N VAL A 223 -18.44 -18.40 -7.00
CA VAL A 223 -17.24 -18.37 -6.16
C VAL A 223 -17.02 -16.99 -5.55
N GLN A 224 -17.26 -15.90 -6.31
CA GLN A 224 -17.04 -14.53 -5.82
C GLN A 224 -17.90 -14.19 -4.58
N LYS A 225 -19.07 -14.81 -4.42
CA LYS A 225 -19.92 -14.61 -3.24
C LYS A 225 -19.32 -15.19 -1.94
N ARG A 226 -18.32 -16.07 -2.08
CA ARG A 226 -17.61 -16.72 -0.96
C ARG A 226 -16.31 -16.04 -0.61
N LEU A 227 -15.88 -15.03 -1.37
CA LEU A 227 -14.72 -14.20 -1.05
C LEU A 227 -15.01 -13.36 0.19
N GLN A 228 -14.11 -13.38 1.17
CA GLN A 228 -14.26 -12.69 2.43
C GLN A 228 -13.31 -11.51 2.57
N ALA A 229 -12.05 -11.72 2.26
CA ALA A 229 -10.99 -10.73 2.35
C ALA A 229 -9.78 -11.16 1.53
N SER A 230 -8.91 -10.22 1.23
CA SER A 230 -7.56 -10.53 0.72
C SER A 230 -6.55 -9.54 1.28
N TRP A 231 -5.29 -9.97 1.28
CA TRP A 231 -4.17 -9.12 1.66
C TRP A 231 -2.92 -9.53 0.90
N TYR A 232 -2.07 -8.57 0.60
CA TYR A 232 -0.80 -8.84 -0.04
C TYR A 232 0.31 -7.97 0.54
N GLY A 233 1.52 -8.48 0.45
CA GLY A 233 2.75 -7.77 0.77
C GLY A 233 3.74 -7.86 -0.37
N MET A 234 4.56 -6.82 -0.52
CA MET A 234 5.71 -6.80 -1.42
C MET A 234 6.95 -6.30 -0.67
N ASP A 235 8.05 -6.98 -0.89
CA ASP A 235 9.37 -6.57 -0.44
C ASP A 235 10.34 -6.46 -1.62
N PHE A 236 11.28 -5.51 -1.49
CA PHE A 236 12.21 -5.14 -2.54
C PHE A 236 13.67 -5.33 -2.12
N GLN A 237 13.91 -6.19 -1.12
CA GLN A 237 15.26 -6.53 -0.68
C GLN A 237 15.77 -7.74 -1.47
N HIS A 238 16.84 -7.54 -2.26
CA HIS A 238 17.45 -8.59 -3.09
C HIS A 238 16.48 -9.22 -4.11
N GLY A 239 15.91 -8.41 -4.96
CA GLY A 239 14.83 -8.77 -5.86
C GLY A 239 13.47 -8.38 -5.30
N VAL A 240 12.42 -8.85 -5.95
CA VAL A 240 11.04 -8.58 -5.55
C VAL A 240 10.39 -9.86 -5.07
N LYS A 241 9.76 -9.79 -3.90
CA LYS A 241 8.91 -10.85 -3.36
C LYS A 241 7.50 -10.29 -3.22
N PHE A 242 6.53 -11.06 -3.66
CA PHE A 242 5.11 -10.72 -3.56
C PHE A 242 4.35 -11.92 -3.01
N ASP A 243 3.62 -11.70 -1.94
CA ASP A 243 2.77 -12.68 -1.30
C ASP A 243 1.33 -12.16 -1.27
N LEU A 244 0.40 -12.90 -1.89
CA LEU A 244 -1.03 -12.61 -1.84
C LEU A 244 -1.76 -13.77 -1.16
N THR A 245 -2.64 -13.44 -0.23
CA THR A 245 -3.59 -14.39 0.37
C THR A 245 -5.01 -13.93 0.13
N ILE A 246 -5.87 -14.86 -0.26
CA ILE A 246 -7.32 -14.65 -0.40
C ILE A 246 -8.03 -15.60 0.57
N SER A 247 -8.85 -15.03 1.45
CA SER A 247 -9.72 -15.80 2.36
C SER A 247 -11.07 -16.03 1.72
N THR A 248 -11.55 -17.25 1.81
CA THR A 248 -12.85 -17.68 1.30
C THR A 248 -13.67 -18.35 2.39
N GLY A 249 -14.97 -18.50 2.15
CA GLY A 249 -15.88 -19.13 3.12
C GLY A 249 -15.67 -20.64 3.30
N ASP A 250 -14.94 -21.30 2.37
CA ASP A 250 -14.73 -22.75 2.42
C ASP A 250 -13.56 -23.20 1.50
N SER A 251 -13.10 -24.42 1.71
CA SER A 251 -11.98 -25.03 0.97
C SER A 251 -12.29 -25.26 -0.51
N PHE A 252 -13.54 -25.49 -0.91
CA PHE A 252 -13.92 -25.67 -2.29
C PHE A 252 -13.73 -24.38 -3.08
N ALA A 253 -14.16 -23.24 -2.55
CA ALA A 253 -13.96 -21.95 -3.19
C ALA A 253 -12.46 -21.61 -3.31
N ALA A 254 -11.66 -21.87 -2.29
CA ALA A 254 -10.22 -21.68 -2.32
C ALA A 254 -9.54 -22.52 -3.40
N ALA A 255 -9.88 -23.80 -3.48
CA ALA A 255 -9.36 -24.74 -4.50
C ALA A 255 -9.76 -24.32 -5.93
N THR A 256 -11.01 -23.88 -6.12
CA THR A 256 -11.50 -23.41 -7.42
C THR A 256 -10.71 -22.18 -7.90
N ILE A 257 -10.53 -21.17 -7.04
CA ILE A 257 -9.76 -19.97 -7.38
C ILE A 257 -8.30 -20.32 -7.65
N SER A 258 -7.69 -21.18 -6.83
CA SER A 258 -6.32 -21.67 -7.03
C SER A 258 -6.15 -22.34 -8.39
N SER A 259 -7.08 -23.20 -8.79
CA SER A 259 -7.06 -23.87 -10.09
C SER A 259 -7.18 -22.90 -11.25
N LEU A 260 -8.07 -21.89 -11.15
CA LEU A 260 -8.23 -20.87 -12.16
C LEU A 260 -6.98 -20.02 -12.37
N LEU A 261 -6.38 -19.56 -11.26
CA LEU A 261 -5.16 -18.77 -11.32
C LEU A 261 -3.98 -19.59 -11.82
N THR A 262 -3.89 -20.86 -11.42
CA THR A 262 -2.86 -21.77 -11.94
C THR A 262 -3.00 -21.94 -13.46
N ALA A 263 -4.21 -22.11 -13.96
CA ALA A 263 -4.46 -22.19 -15.41
C ALA A 263 -4.09 -20.90 -16.12
N ALA A 264 -4.44 -19.73 -15.55
CA ALA A 264 -4.09 -18.42 -16.11
C ALA A 264 -2.56 -18.23 -16.18
N VAL A 265 -1.84 -18.58 -15.11
CA VAL A 265 -0.37 -18.51 -15.08
C VAL A 265 0.24 -19.48 -16.10
N MET A 266 -0.29 -20.70 -16.24
CA MET A 266 0.18 -21.67 -17.25
C MET A 266 -0.01 -21.13 -18.67
N VAL A 267 -1.16 -20.55 -18.99
CA VAL A 267 -1.40 -19.94 -20.30
C VAL A 267 -0.38 -18.83 -20.58
N ARG A 268 -0.10 -17.98 -19.60
CA ARG A 268 0.92 -16.92 -19.73
C ARG A 268 2.34 -17.47 -19.87
N LYS A 269 2.69 -18.54 -19.16
CA LYS A 269 3.97 -19.24 -19.35
C LYS A 269 4.11 -19.85 -20.75
N MET A 270 3.01 -20.24 -21.41
CA MET A 270 3.04 -20.78 -22.77
C MET A 270 3.02 -19.70 -23.87
N SER A 271 2.22 -18.66 -23.70
CA SER A 271 1.93 -17.66 -24.74
C SER A 271 2.51 -16.27 -24.49
N GLY A 272 3.03 -16.00 -23.30
CA GLY A 272 3.62 -14.73 -22.93
C GLY A 272 4.99 -14.48 -23.57
N SER A 273 5.49 -13.25 -23.44
CA SER A 273 6.86 -12.88 -23.80
C SER A 273 7.88 -13.68 -22.94
N GLU A 274 9.14 -13.74 -23.39
CA GLU A 274 10.19 -14.41 -22.59
C GLU A 274 10.38 -13.77 -21.21
N ALA A 275 10.25 -12.43 -21.11
CA ALA A 275 10.29 -11.74 -19.84
C ALA A 275 9.14 -12.15 -18.89
N GLU A 276 7.91 -12.31 -19.42
CA GLU A 276 6.77 -12.81 -18.64
C GLU A 276 6.97 -14.26 -18.19
N LYS A 277 7.45 -15.12 -19.09
CA LYS A 277 7.72 -16.54 -18.77
C LYS A 277 8.75 -16.67 -17.67
N GLN A 278 9.85 -15.92 -17.76
CA GLN A 278 10.92 -15.92 -16.78
C GLN A 278 10.45 -15.36 -15.45
N ALA A 279 9.78 -14.20 -15.43
CA ALA A 279 9.26 -13.59 -14.22
C ALA A 279 8.21 -14.47 -13.51
N LEU A 280 7.41 -15.23 -14.28
CA LEU A 280 6.41 -16.13 -13.71
C LEU A 280 6.98 -17.53 -13.37
N ALA A 281 8.26 -17.83 -13.66
CA ALA A 281 8.84 -19.16 -13.45
C ALA A 281 8.68 -19.61 -11.98
N ASP A 282 8.98 -18.72 -11.05
CA ASP A 282 8.96 -18.99 -9.60
C ASP A 282 7.62 -18.62 -8.92
N THR A 283 6.54 -18.51 -9.72
CA THR A 283 5.21 -18.30 -9.15
C THR A 283 4.63 -19.61 -8.63
N ALA A 284 4.35 -19.68 -7.35
CA ALA A 284 3.66 -20.77 -6.67
C ALA A 284 2.26 -20.36 -6.25
N ILE A 285 1.28 -21.24 -6.51
CA ILE A 285 -0.13 -21.06 -6.13
C ILE A 285 -0.55 -22.26 -5.31
N ALA A 286 -1.09 -22.05 -4.13
CA ALA A 286 -1.54 -23.09 -3.23
C ALA A 286 -2.92 -22.74 -2.63
N SER A 287 -3.62 -23.76 -2.16
CA SER A 287 -4.85 -23.58 -1.38
C SER A 287 -4.86 -24.52 -0.18
N ASP A 288 -5.26 -23.99 0.97
CA ASP A 288 -5.44 -24.75 2.20
C ASP A 288 -6.55 -24.13 3.05
N SER A 289 -7.43 -24.99 3.59
CA SER A 289 -8.39 -24.66 4.67
C SER A 289 -9.21 -23.37 4.44
N GLY A 290 -9.66 -23.15 3.19
CA GLY A 290 -10.44 -21.96 2.84
C GLY A 290 -9.58 -20.71 2.56
N ARG A 291 -8.27 -20.86 2.39
CA ARG A 291 -7.36 -19.81 1.92
C ARG A 291 -6.67 -20.24 0.63
N MET A 292 -6.50 -19.29 -0.27
CA MET A 292 -5.65 -19.42 -1.44
C MET A 292 -4.47 -18.47 -1.28
N SER A 293 -3.28 -18.91 -1.63
CA SER A 293 -2.07 -18.09 -1.59
C SER A 293 -1.34 -18.09 -2.94
N ILE A 294 -0.78 -16.95 -3.29
CA ILE A 294 0.18 -16.79 -4.38
C ILE A 294 1.47 -16.31 -3.77
N HIS A 295 2.55 -16.99 -4.10
CA HIS A 295 3.90 -16.54 -3.85
C HIS A 295 4.60 -16.30 -5.18
N PHE A 296 5.15 -15.11 -5.37
CA PHE A 296 5.92 -14.71 -6.54
C PHE A 296 7.26 -14.14 -6.08
N ALA A 297 8.34 -14.55 -6.74
CA ALA A 297 9.66 -13.99 -6.55
C ALA A 297 10.33 -13.76 -7.90
N ALA A 298 11.08 -12.66 -8.01
CA ALA A 298 11.83 -12.32 -9.20
C ALA A 298 13.13 -11.60 -8.82
N THR A 299 14.16 -11.76 -9.65
CA THR A 299 15.36 -10.89 -9.53
C THR A 299 15.00 -9.46 -9.91
N ASP A 300 15.84 -8.50 -9.54
CA ASP A 300 15.65 -7.09 -9.93
C ASP A 300 15.52 -6.94 -11.44
N SER A 301 16.39 -7.63 -12.20
CA SER A 301 16.37 -7.63 -13.67
C SER A 301 15.08 -8.19 -14.27
N ASP A 302 14.60 -9.31 -13.73
CA ASP A 302 13.38 -9.95 -14.22
C ASP A 302 12.14 -9.13 -13.88
N PHE A 303 12.12 -8.53 -12.70
CA PHE A 303 11.04 -7.65 -12.30
C PHE A 303 11.00 -6.35 -13.15
N SER A 304 12.14 -5.71 -13.37
CA SER A 304 12.23 -4.56 -14.29
C SER A 304 11.73 -4.93 -15.70
N SER A 305 12.13 -6.10 -16.21
CA SER A 305 11.63 -6.62 -17.49
C SER A 305 10.13 -6.84 -17.49
N LEU A 306 9.56 -7.35 -16.38
CA LEU A 306 8.11 -7.55 -16.21
C LEU A 306 7.37 -6.20 -16.21
N LEU A 307 7.90 -5.16 -15.56
CA LEU A 307 7.31 -3.83 -15.56
C LEU A 307 7.20 -3.21 -16.96
N HIS A 308 8.05 -3.64 -17.91
CA HIS A 308 8.01 -3.22 -19.31
C HIS A 308 7.16 -4.12 -20.21
N SER A 309 6.63 -5.22 -19.68
CA SER A 309 5.88 -6.21 -20.45
C SER A 309 4.48 -5.72 -20.84
N PRO A 310 3.91 -6.25 -21.93
CA PRO A 310 2.50 -6.01 -22.29
C PRO A 310 1.52 -6.44 -21.19
N LEU A 311 1.85 -7.49 -20.45
CA LEU A 311 1.04 -7.95 -19.32
C LEU A 311 0.89 -6.87 -18.27
N PHE A 312 2.00 -6.28 -17.82
CA PHE A 312 1.97 -5.22 -16.82
C PHE A 312 1.21 -3.99 -17.33
N GLN A 313 1.47 -3.58 -18.58
CA GLN A 313 0.78 -2.45 -19.18
C GLN A 313 -0.75 -2.63 -19.23
N SER A 314 -1.21 -3.86 -19.51
CA SER A 314 -2.64 -4.17 -19.52
C SER A 314 -3.30 -4.18 -18.15
N MET A 315 -2.53 -4.28 -17.05
CA MET A 315 -3.05 -4.24 -15.68
C MET A 315 -3.10 -2.82 -15.10
N VAL A 316 -2.31 -1.90 -15.64
CA VAL A 316 -2.20 -0.50 -15.13
C VAL A 316 -3.11 0.46 -15.90
N HIS A 317 -3.51 0.11 -17.12
CA HIS A 317 -4.39 0.89 -18.00
C HIS A 317 -5.74 0.21 -18.19
#